data_8a069e0e38ad5581d19d1f71cfa2fbdc
#
_entry.id   8a069e0e38ad5581d19d1f71cfa2fbdc
#
_cell.length_a   1.000
_cell.length_b   1.000
_cell.length_c   1.000
_cell.angle_alpha   90.00
_cell.angle_beta   90.00
_cell.angle_gamma   90.00
#
_symmetry.space_group_name_H-M   'P 1'
#
loop_
_entity.id
_entity.type
_entity.pdbx_description
1 polymer ?
#
loop_
_entity_poly.entity_id
_entity_poly.type
_entity_poly.pdbx_seq_one_letter_code
_entity_poly.pdbx_strand_id
1 'polypeptide(L)'
;MVTRMNHQADDTSRWILSSGRGNPSPGEVDIWRIRLDTEDRSIQHAGDFLGVDELARVARFRLECDRKRFFIAHATVRKILAKYVGCEPIQLVFENSEKSKPRLHQSLNPHDLRFNLSHSNDVALLVVTAGLSVGIDIEAVNYDLAMEEIARAFFSPDEVRSLLTLAKEQRTEAFFCCWTQGGVYQGKGRWFFHCIG
;
A
#
# COMPACT_ATOMS: atom_id res chain seq x y z
N MET A 1 13.89 2.16 -5.72
CA MET A 1 14.52 1.32 -4.67
C MET A 1 13.41 0.68 -3.85
N VAL A 2 13.46 -0.63 -3.66
CA VAL A 2 12.44 -1.39 -2.92
C VAL A 2 13.07 -1.88 -1.63
N THR A 3 12.45 -1.57 -0.51
CA THR A 3 12.90 -2.01 0.82
C THR A 3 11.80 -2.79 1.52
N ARG A 4 12.15 -3.79 2.30
CA ARG A 4 11.24 -4.63 3.08
C ARG A 4 11.46 -4.41 4.57
N MET A 5 10.39 -4.42 5.33
CA MET A 5 10.41 -4.48 6.80
C MET A 5 9.72 -5.77 7.23
N ASN A 6 10.33 -6.49 8.18
CA ASN A 6 9.66 -7.58 8.88
C ASN A 6 9.34 -7.09 10.29
N HIS A 7 8.09 -7.10 10.68
CA HIS A 7 7.65 -6.67 12.00
C HIS A 7 7.47 -7.92 12.89
N GLN A 8 8.51 -8.21 13.66
CA GLN A 8 8.39 -8.91 14.93
C GLN A 8 8.32 -7.84 16.02
N ALA A 9 7.52 -8.06 17.03
CA ALA A 9 7.12 -7.09 18.05
C ALA A 9 8.23 -6.49 18.93
N ASP A 10 9.41 -6.23 18.38
CA ASP A 10 10.52 -5.59 19.08
C ASP A 10 11.01 -4.34 18.32
N ASP A 11 11.19 -3.27 19.04
CA ASP A 11 11.17 -1.84 18.75
C ASP A 11 12.36 -1.29 17.93
N THR A 12 12.72 -1.91 16.81
CA THR A 12 13.64 -1.27 15.84
C THR A 12 13.18 -1.49 14.41
N SER A 13 12.16 -0.72 14.01
CA SER A 13 11.66 -0.73 12.63
C SER A 13 12.69 -0.17 11.65
N ARG A 14 13.60 -1.01 11.19
CA ARG A 14 14.61 -0.66 10.19
C ARG A 14 14.22 -1.22 8.82
N TRP A 15 14.10 -0.32 7.85
CA TRP A 15 13.96 -0.72 6.46
C TRP A 15 15.24 -1.38 5.96
N ILE A 16 15.18 -2.65 5.56
CA ILE A 16 16.31 -3.39 5.00
C ILE A 16 16.10 -3.62 3.51
N LEU A 17 17.20 -3.70 2.77
CA LEU A 17 17.15 -4.17 1.40
C LEU A 17 16.71 -5.63 1.39
N SER A 18 15.73 -5.95 0.53
CA SER A 18 15.18 -7.30 0.45
C SER A 18 16.25 -8.31 0.03
N SER A 19 16.50 -9.29 0.87
CA SER A 19 17.43 -10.40 0.63
C SER A 19 16.75 -11.69 0.16
N GLY A 20 15.47 -11.63 -0.28
CA GLY A 20 14.80 -12.80 -0.87
C GLY A 20 14.42 -13.90 0.14
N ARG A 21 13.91 -13.55 1.31
CA ARG A 21 13.30 -14.55 2.21
C ARG A 21 12.04 -15.14 1.57
N GLY A 22 11.72 -16.39 1.95
CA GLY A 22 10.50 -17.10 1.57
C GLY A 22 9.21 -16.41 2.00
N ASN A 23 8.10 -17.11 1.90
CA ASN A 23 6.78 -16.61 2.31
C ASN A 23 6.76 -16.22 3.81
N PRO A 24 5.97 -15.22 4.20
CA PRO A 24 5.79 -14.88 5.61
C PRO A 24 5.19 -16.07 6.35
N SER A 25 5.72 -16.37 7.53
CA SER A 25 5.14 -17.37 8.43
C SER A 25 3.78 -16.91 8.97
N PRO A 26 2.93 -17.83 9.47
CA PRO A 26 1.68 -17.43 10.09
C PRO A 26 1.90 -16.40 11.21
N GLY A 27 1.23 -15.25 11.10
CA GLY A 27 1.37 -14.14 12.03
C GLY A 27 2.47 -13.13 11.68
N GLU A 28 3.34 -13.43 10.72
CA GLU A 28 4.30 -12.47 10.18
C GLU A 28 3.66 -11.56 9.13
N VAL A 29 4.23 -10.37 9.02
CA VAL A 29 3.81 -9.33 8.08
C VAL A 29 5.05 -8.79 7.38
N ASP A 30 5.03 -8.86 6.07
CA ASP A 30 6.03 -8.20 5.23
C ASP A 30 5.50 -6.88 4.73
N ILE A 31 6.23 -5.79 4.97
CA ILE A 31 5.92 -4.47 4.43
C ILE A 31 7.02 -4.07 3.44
N TRP A 32 6.61 -3.72 2.24
CA TRP A 32 7.47 -3.26 1.17
C TRP A 32 7.23 -1.80 0.91
N ARG A 33 8.29 -0.99 1.01
CA ARG A 33 8.27 0.41 0.57
C ARG A 33 8.79 0.50 -0.85
N ILE A 34 7.99 1.10 -1.73
CA ILE A 34 8.25 1.22 -3.16
C ILE A 34 8.35 2.71 -3.50
N ARG A 35 9.46 3.12 -4.09
CA ARG A 35 9.60 4.47 -4.65
C ARG A 35 9.01 4.51 -6.04
N LEU A 36 8.13 5.48 -6.30
CA LEU A 36 7.42 5.65 -7.57
C LEU A 36 8.05 6.71 -8.48
N ASP A 37 9.00 7.47 -7.96
CA ASP A 37 9.80 8.48 -8.68
C ASP A 37 11.09 7.91 -9.29
N THR A 38 11.22 6.60 -9.33
CA THR A 38 12.45 5.94 -9.77
C THR A 38 12.59 5.92 -11.29
N GLU A 39 13.85 6.05 -11.75
CA GLU A 39 14.26 5.80 -13.13
C GLU A 39 14.91 4.42 -13.30
N ASP A 40 14.59 3.50 -12.41
CA ASP A 40 15.13 2.13 -12.44
C ASP A 40 14.86 1.47 -13.79
N ARG A 41 15.94 1.20 -14.54
CA ARG A 41 15.88 0.56 -15.86
C ARG A 41 15.23 -0.82 -15.82
N SER A 42 15.25 -1.50 -14.68
CA SER A 42 14.53 -2.77 -14.53
C SER A 42 13.02 -2.65 -14.63
N ILE A 43 12.51 -1.40 -14.56
CA ILE A 43 11.09 -1.07 -14.70
C ILE A 43 10.79 -0.55 -16.13
N GLN A 44 11.79 -0.18 -16.93
CA GLN A 44 11.57 0.30 -18.31
C GLN A 44 10.94 -0.77 -19.20
N HIS A 45 11.20 -2.05 -18.93
CA HIS A 45 10.54 -3.19 -19.59
C HIS A 45 9.36 -3.76 -18.79
N ALA A 46 8.88 -3.03 -17.80
CA ALA A 46 7.82 -3.51 -16.92
C ALA A 46 6.44 -3.61 -17.62
N GLY A 47 6.30 -3.09 -18.83
CA GLY A 47 5.14 -3.34 -19.68
C GLY A 47 4.89 -4.84 -19.91
N ASP A 48 5.96 -5.64 -19.95
CA ASP A 48 5.90 -7.09 -20.13
C ASP A 48 5.36 -7.82 -18.88
N PHE A 49 5.23 -7.12 -17.74
CA PHE A 49 4.77 -7.71 -16.47
C PHE A 49 3.31 -7.41 -16.18
N LEU A 50 2.73 -6.38 -16.82
CA LEU A 50 1.36 -5.94 -16.57
C LEU A 50 0.36 -6.76 -17.38
N GLY A 51 -0.77 -7.08 -16.75
CA GLY A 51 -1.91 -7.67 -17.43
C GLY A 51 -2.63 -6.66 -18.34
N VAL A 52 -3.46 -7.17 -19.25
CA VAL A 52 -4.21 -6.35 -20.22
C VAL A 52 -5.07 -5.29 -19.53
N ASP A 53 -5.73 -5.64 -18.42
CA ASP A 53 -6.59 -4.71 -17.66
C ASP A 53 -5.78 -3.59 -17.01
N GLU A 54 -4.59 -3.89 -16.51
CA GLU A 54 -3.69 -2.91 -15.91
C GLU A 54 -3.14 -1.95 -16.99
N LEU A 55 -2.75 -2.47 -18.16
CA LEU A 55 -2.32 -1.65 -19.29
C LEU A 55 -3.47 -0.75 -19.79
N ALA A 56 -4.68 -1.28 -19.88
CA ALA A 56 -5.87 -0.49 -20.22
C ALA A 56 -6.13 0.62 -19.19
N ARG A 57 -5.87 0.37 -17.91
CA ARG A 57 -5.99 1.37 -16.85
C ARG A 57 -4.90 2.42 -16.94
N VAL A 58 -3.65 2.03 -17.20
CA VAL A 58 -2.52 2.95 -17.47
C VAL A 58 -2.88 3.95 -18.58
N ALA A 59 -3.49 3.47 -19.67
CA ALA A 59 -3.86 4.30 -20.82
C ALA A 59 -4.94 5.36 -20.51
N ARG A 60 -5.71 5.20 -19.43
CA ARG A 60 -6.78 6.15 -19.01
C ARG A 60 -6.30 7.33 -18.20
N PHE A 61 -5.09 7.28 -17.65
CA PHE A 61 -4.55 8.40 -16.87
C PHE A 61 -4.28 9.61 -17.76
N ARG A 62 -4.79 10.76 -17.35
CA ARG A 62 -4.60 12.03 -18.06
C ARG A 62 -3.22 12.63 -17.82
N LEU A 63 -2.74 12.54 -16.56
CA LEU A 63 -1.45 13.09 -16.16
C LEU A 63 -0.36 12.02 -16.31
N GLU A 64 0.76 12.41 -16.89
CA GLU A 64 1.91 11.52 -17.10
C GLU A 64 2.51 11.02 -15.78
N CYS A 65 2.59 11.89 -14.77
CA CYS A 65 3.09 11.53 -13.44
C CYS A 65 2.24 10.42 -12.79
N ASP A 66 0.92 10.50 -12.89
CA ASP A 66 0.03 9.49 -12.31
C ASP A 66 0.10 8.18 -13.09
N ARG A 67 0.21 8.27 -14.42
CA ARG A 67 0.45 7.12 -15.30
C ARG A 67 1.73 6.40 -14.90
N LYS A 68 2.83 7.15 -14.76
CA LYS A 68 4.14 6.61 -14.35
C LYS A 68 4.07 5.96 -12.97
N ARG A 69 3.47 6.64 -11.99
CA ARG A 69 3.30 6.12 -10.63
C ARG A 69 2.52 4.82 -10.61
N PHE A 70 1.37 4.79 -11.27
CA PHE A 70 0.54 3.58 -11.37
C PHE A 70 1.32 2.43 -12.02
N PHE A 71 1.97 2.70 -13.14
CA PHE A 71 2.76 1.71 -13.86
C PHE A 71 3.86 1.11 -12.99
N ILE A 72 4.67 1.95 -12.34
CA ILE A 72 5.75 1.53 -11.45
C ILE A 72 5.20 0.72 -10.26
N ALA A 73 4.15 1.20 -9.62
CA ALA A 73 3.53 0.52 -8.48
C ALA A 73 3.09 -0.90 -8.86
N HIS A 74 2.28 -1.04 -9.91
CA HIS A 74 1.71 -2.32 -10.30
C HIS A 74 2.77 -3.31 -10.82
N ALA A 75 3.71 -2.85 -11.64
CA ALA A 75 4.81 -3.69 -12.10
C ALA A 75 5.67 -4.20 -10.93
N THR A 76 5.95 -3.32 -9.95
CA THR A 76 6.74 -3.70 -8.78
C THR A 76 5.97 -4.65 -7.87
N VAL A 77 4.67 -4.43 -7.67
CA VAL A 77 3.79 -5.36 -6.92
C VAL A 77 3.80 -6.75 -7.56
N ARG A 78 3.66 -6.84 -8.88
CA ARG A 78 3.75 -8.13 -9.60
C ARG A 78 5.10 -8.79 -9.39
N LYS A 79 6.22 -8.07 -9.51
CA LYS A 79 7.56 -8.62 -9.26
C LYS A 79 7.73 -9.15 -7.83
N ILE A 80 7.18 -8.44 -6.85
CA ILE A 80 7.24 -8.86 -5.44
C ILE A 80 6.38 -10.10 -5.21
N LEU A 81 5.12 -10.08 -5.64
CA LEU A 81 4.19 -11.19 -5.44
C LEU A 81 4.62 -12.44 -6.21
N ALA A 82 5.17 -12.29 -7.42
CA ALA A 82 5.71 -13.40 -8.20
C ALA A 82 6.83 -14.15 -7.47
N LYS A 83 7.67 -13.46 -6.71
CA LYS A 83 8.71 -14.09 -5.87
C LYS A 83 8.11 -14.94 -4.74
N TYR A 84 7.01 -14.50 -4.13
CA TYR A 84 6.32 -15.26 -3.10
C TYR A 84 5.65 -16.51 -3.67
N VAL A 85 5.09 -16.39 -4.87
CA VAL A 85 4.35 -17.48 -5.55
C VAL A 85 5.29 -18.43 -6.30
N GLY A 86 6.48 -17.97 -6.69
CA GLY A 86 7.44 -18.75 -7.46
C GLY A 86 7.09 -18.86 -8.94
N CYS A 87 6.56 -17.77 -9.53
CA CYS A 87 6.20 -17.69 -10.96
C CYS A 87 6.74 -16.42 -11.61
N GLU A 88 6.56 -16.27 -12.92
CA GLU A 88 6.87 -15.02 -13.61
C GLU A 88 5.78 -13.97 -13.33
N PRO A 89 6.12 -12.66 -13.25
CA PRO A 89 5.18 -11.59 -12.94
C PRO A 89 3.95 -11.55 -13.83
N ILE A 90 4.09 -11.83 -15.13
CA ILE A 90 2.98 -11.84 -16.10
C ILE A 90 1.99 -12.99 -15.87
N GLN A 91 2.44 -14.08 -15.25
CA GLN A 91 1.61 -15.25 -14.98
C GLN A 91 0.66 -15.02 -13.79
N LEU A 92 0.89 -13.98 -12.98
CA LEU A 92 -0.01 -13.66 -11.88
C LEU A 92 -1.41 -13.30 -12.41
N VAL A 93 -2.40 -13.97 -11.88
CA VAL A 93 -3.81 -13.69 -12.13
C VAL A 93 -4.41 -13.09 -10.87
N PHE A 94 -4.99 -11.90 -11.02
CA PHE A 94 -5.73 -11.23 -9.95
C PHE A 94 -7.23 -11.35 -10.20
N GLU A 95 -7.96 -11.50 -9.12
CA GLU A 95 -9.41 -11.43 -9.08
C GLU A 95 -9.87 -10.37 -8.08
N ASN A 96 -10.98 -9.74 -8.38
CA ASN A 96 -11.57 -8.78 -7.45
C ASN A 96 -12.35 -9.55 -6.38
N SER A 97 -12.05 -9.26 -5.11
CA SER A 97 -12.91 -9.73 -4.02
C SER A 97 -14.25 -8.99 -4.02
N GLU A 98 -15.24 -9.49 -3.29
CA GLU A 98 -16.56 -8.85 -3.08
C GLU A 98 -16.44 -7.36 -2.63
N LYS A 99 -15.33 -6.97 -2.03
CA LYS A 99 -15.01 -5.61 -1.59
C LYS A 99 -14.09 -4.84 -2.54
N SER A 100 -14.00 -5.25 -3.81
CA SER A 100 -13.14 -4.62 -4.83
C SER A 100 -11.63 -4.61 -4.51
N LYS A 101 -11.18 -5.37 -3.50
CA LYS A 101 -9.74 -5.53 -3.22
C LYS A 101 -9.19 -6.65 -4.10
N PRO A 102 -8.06 -6.43 -4.81
CA PRO A 102 -7.44 -7.48 -5.62
C PRO A 102 -6.92 -8.61 -4.73
N ARG A 103 -7.09 -9.84 -5.21
CA ARG A 103 -6.54 -11.06 -4.61
C ARG A 103 -5.83 -11.87 -5.68
N LEU A 104 -4.85 -12.68 -5.27
CA LEU A 104 -4.30 -13.70 -6.15
C LEU A 104 -5.34 -14.81 -6.37
N HIS A 105 -5.46 -15.24 -7.62
CA HIS A 105 -6.31 -16.39 -7.97
C HIS A 105 -5.88 -17.63 -7.20
N GLN A 106 -6.84 -18.41 -6.72
CA GLN A 106 -6.60 -19.55 -5.81
C GLN A 106 -5.62 -20.57 -6.38
N SER A 107 -5.63 -20.82 -7.68
CA SER A 107 -4.70 -21.77 -8.32
C SER A 107 -3.23 -21.38 -8.23
N LEU A 108 -2.93 -20.09 -8.00
CA LEU A 108 -1.58 -19.54 -7.87
C LEU A 108 -1.22 -19.22 -6.42
N ASN A 109 -2.09 -19.51 -5.47
CA ASN A 109 -1.97 -19.04 -4.09
C ASN A 109 -2.08 -20.16 -3.06
N PRO A 110 -1.21 -21.18 -3.10
CA PRO A 110 -1.30 -22.33 -2.20
C PRO A 110 -1.04 -21.98 -0.73
N HIS A 111 -0.43 -20.82 -0.45
CA HIS A 111 -0.09 -20.35 0.89
C HIS A 111 -1.10 -19.32 1.44
N ASP A 112 -2.24 -19.13 0.78
CA ASP A 112 -3.26 -18.12 1.14
C ASP A 112 -2.64 -16.74 1.40
N LEU A 113 -1.76 -16.29 0.50
CA LEU A 113 -1.17 -14.96 0.59
C LEU A 113 -2.26 -13.90 0.43
N ARG A 114 -2.24 -12.95 1.34
CA ARG A 114 -3.10 -11.76 1.33
C ARG A 114 -2.21 -10.54 1.22
N PHE A 115 -2.66 -9.56 0.48
CA PHE A 115 -1.91 -8.32 0.32
C PHE A 115 -2.84 -7.12 0.23
N ASN A 116 -2.27 -5.95 0.49
CA ASN A 116 -2.91 -4.68 0.24
C ASN A 116 -1.86 -3.65 -0.17
N LEU A 117 -2.25 -2.75 -1.05
CA LEU A 117 -1.40 -1.69 -1.60
C LEU A 117 -2.06 -0.35 -1.30
N SER A 118 -1.30 0.59 -0.76
CA SER A 118 -1.65 2.02 -0.71
C SER A 118 -0.50 2.85 -1.25
N HIS A 119 -0.81 4.01 -1.81
CA HIS A 119 0.20 4.92 -2.33
C HIS A 119 -0.23 6.37 -2.18
N SER A 120 0.74 7.23 -1.88
CA SER A 120 0.56 8.68 -1.88
C SER A 120 1.82 9.34 -2.42
N ASN A 121 1.65 10.32 -3.32
CA ASN A 121 2.75 10.95 -4.06
C ASN A 121 3.69 9.91 -4.68
N ASP A 122 4.97 9.93 -4.29
CA ASP A 122 6.05 9.12 -4.88
C ASP A 122 6.40 7.88 -4.05
N VAL A 123 5.52 7.49 -3.12
CA VAL A 123 5.72 6.32 -2.27
C VAL A 123 4.50 5.41 -2.32
N ALA A 124 4.75 4.10 -2.46
CA ALA A 124 3.73 3.08 -2.21
C ALA A 124 4.19 2.14 -1.11
N LEU A 125 3.21 1.63 -0.35
CA LEU A 125 3.40 0.57 0.64
C LEU A 125 2.59 -0.65 0.22
N LEU A 126 3.27 -1.79 0.11
CA LEU A 126 2.64 -3.08 -0.10
C LEU A 126 2.84 -3.91 1.16
N VAL A 127 1.75 -4.41 1.71
CA VAL A 127 1.78 -5.37 2.82
C VAL A 127 1.42 -6.75 2.29
N VAL A 128 2.15 -7.79 2.75
CA VAL A 128 1.91 -9.20 2.41
C VAL A 128 1.90 -10.04 3.68
N THR A 129 0.93 -10.94 3.77
CA THR A 129 0.76 -11.89 4.89
C THR A 129 0.35 -13.26 4.36
N ALA A 130 0.41 -14.29 5.21
CA ALA A 130 -0.18 -15.60 4.95
C ALA A 130 -1.39 -15.82 5.87
N GLY A 131 -2.55 -16.15 5.30
CA GLY A 131 -3.78 -16.52 6.02
C GLY A 131 -4.52 -15.38 6.74
N LEU A 132 -3.95 -14.17 6.84
CA LEU A 132 -4.55 -13.06 7.56
C LEU A 132 -5.05 -11.97 6.63
N SER A 133 -6.26 -11.47 6.85
CA SER A 133 -6.69 -10.22 6.21
C SER A 133 -5.87 -9.06 6.73
N VAL A 134 -5.40 -8.21 5.83
CA VAL A 134 -4.51 -7.09 6.14
C VAL A 134 -4.95 -5.85 5.38
N GLY A 135 -4.69 -4.68 5.98
CA GLY A 135 -4.82 -3.37 5.36
C GLY A 135 -3.59 -2.53 5.64
N ILE A 136 -3.25 -1.67 4.72
CA ILE A 136 -2.20 -0.65 4.86
C ILE A 136 -2.69 0.63 4.21
N ASP A 137 -2.33 1.75 4.79
CA ASP A 137 -2.58 3.05 4.19
C ASP A 137 -1.40 3.99 4.40
N ILE A 138 -1.23 4.92 3.48
CA ILE A 138 -0.18 5.94 3.50
C ILE A 138 -0.74 7.20 2.86
N GLU A 139 -0.55 8.34 3.54
CA GLU A 139 -0.91 9.64 3.01
C GLU A 139 0.24 10.64 3.18
N ALA A 140 0.47 11.43 2.15
CA ALA A 140 1.36 12.58 2.26
C ALA A 140 0.63 13.71 2.98
N VAL A 141 1.26 14.26 4.00
CA VAL A 141 0.68 15.38 4.76
C VAL A 141 0.58 16.61 3.85
N ASN A 142 -0.62 17.13 3.69
CA ASN A 142 -0.88 18.36 2.96
C ASN A 142 -1.36 19.45 3.94
N TYR A 143 -0.50 20.42 4.20
CA TYR A 143 -0.78 21.51 5.14
C TYR A 143 -1.77 22.56 4.60
N ASP A 144 -2.04 22.58 3.30
CA ASP A 144 -3.00 23.48 2.66
C ASP A 144 -4.42 22.90 2.60
N LEU A 145 -4.61 21.68 3.10
CA LEU A 145 -5.90 21.02 3.07
C LEU A 145 -6.88 21.66 4.06
N ALA A 146 -8.13 21.83 3.63
CA ALA A 146 -9.25 22.26 4.49
C ALA A 146 -9.68 21.10 5.42
N MET A 147 -8.77 20.66 6.28
CA MET A 147 -8.89 19.43 7.08
C MET A 147 -10.09 19.43 8.03
N GLU A 148 -10.49 20.62 8.59
CA GLU A 148 -11.59 20.69 9.54
C GLU A 148 -12.94 20.38 8.86
N GLU A 149 -13.13 20.83 7.62
CA GLU A 149 -14.35 20.53 6.84
C GLU A 149 -14.44 19.04 6.52
N ILE A 150 -13.32 18.44 6.12
CA ILE A 150 -13.24 17.01 5.82
C ILE A 150 -13.44 16.18 7.09
N ALA A 151 -12.79 16.57 8.20
CA ALA A 151 -12.98 15.89 9.47
C ALA A 151 -14.45 15.89 9.92
N ARG A 152 -15.14 17.04 9.81
CA ARG A 152 -16.58 17.14 10.14
C ARG A 152 -17.46 16.26 9.25
N ALA A 153 -17.05 15.98 8.01
CA ALA A 153 -17.82 15.16 7.08
C ALA A 153 -17.61 13.65 7.29
N PHE A 154 -16.43 13.24 7.76
CA PHE A 154 -16.03 11.84 7.74
C PHE A 154 -15.66 11.25 9.09
N PHE A 155 -15.29 12.07 10.08
CA PHE A 155 -14.91 11.60 11.42
C PHE A 155 -16.13 11.58 12.36
N SER A 156 -16.03 10.78 13.40
CA SER A 156 -17.02 10.81 14.46
C SER A 156 -16.99 12.16 15.23
N PRO A 157 -18.10 12.56 15.88
CA PRO A 157 -18.13 13.79 16.68
C PRO A 157 -17.06 13.85 17.78
N ASP A 158 -16.65 12.68 18.32
CA ASP A 158 -15.63 12.60 19.36
C ASP A 158 -14.23 12.81 18.80
N GLU A 159 -13.93 12.25 17.63
CA GLU A 159 -12.67 12.46 16.92
C GLU A 159 -12.53 13.93 16.49
N VAL A 160 -13.59 14.53 15.97
CA VAL A 160 -13.59 15.96 15.61
C VAL A 160 -13.33 16.83 16.85
N ARG A 161 -14.00 16.55 17.98
CA ARG A 161 -13.75 17.28 19.23
C ARG A 161 -12.30 17.15 19.68
N SER A 162 -11.77 15.93 19.69
CA SER A 162 -10.39 15.66 20.09
C SER A 162 -9.40 16.39 19.17
N LEU A 163 -9.62 16.36 17.86
CA LEU A 163 -8.78 17.07 16.88
C LEU A 163 -8.77 18.59 17.15
N LEU A 164 -9.93 19.18 17.40
CA LEU A 164 -10.07 20.63 17.59
C LEU A 164 -9.53 21.13 18.94
N THR A 165 -9.34 20.26 19.94
CA THR A 165 -8.67 20.60 21.21
C THR A 165 -7.16 20.74 21.08
N LEU A 166 -6.56 20.17 20.01
CA LEU A 166 -5.13 20.27 19.77
C LEU A 166 -4.71 21.69 19.38
N ALA A 167 -3.44 22.03 19.64
CA ALA A 167 -2.83 23.25 19.10
C ALA A 167 -2.90 23.23 17.57
N LYS A 168 -3.10 24.40 16.96
CA LYS A 168 -3.36 24.52 15.52
C LYS A 168 -2.27 23.85 14.66
N GLU A 169 -1.03 23.95 15.11
CA GLU A 169 0.16 23.39 14.45
C GLU A 169 0.17 21.86 14.44
N GLN A 170 -0.51 21.22 15.38
CA GLN A 170 -0.58 19.75 15.52
C GLN A 170 -1.78 19.13 14.79
N ARG A 171 -2.78 19.95 14.44
CA ARG A 171 -4.06 19.44 13.90
C ARG A 171 -3.90 18.73 12.57
N THR A 172 -3.04 19.24 11.69
CA THR A 172 -2.86 18.64 10.36
C THR A 172 -2.28 17.24 10.47
N GLU A 173 -1.23 17.05 11.25
CA GLU A 173 -0.65 15.72 11.43
C GLU A 173 -1.64 14.76 12.13
N ALA A 174 -2.31 15.23 13.17
CA ALA A 174 -3.33 14.43 13.87
C ALA A 174 -4.50 14.05 12.95
N PHE A 175 -4.92 14.96 12.06
CA PHE A 175 -5.93 14.67 11.04
C PHE A 175 -5.47 13.53 10.13
N PHE A 176 -4.27 13.62 9.56
CA PHE A 176 -3.77 12.57 8.67
C PHE A 176 -3.56 11.23 9.39
N CYS A 177 -3.14 11.25 10.66
CA CYS A 177 -3.09 10.04 11.48
C CYS A 177 -4.47 9.39 11.64
N CYS A 178 -5.50 10.18 11.93
CA CYS A 178 -6.87 9.68 12.06
C CYS A 178 -7.43 9.20 10.72
N TRP A 179 -7.14 9.94 9.64
CA TRP A 179 -7.59 9.61 8.29
C TRP A 179 -7.05 8.27 7.80
N THR A 180 -5.74 8.04 7.91
CA THR A 180 -5.11 6.76 7.54
C THR A 180 -5.63 5.62 8.40
N GLN A 181 -5.88 5.84 9.70
CA GLN A 181 -6.51 4.85 10.57
C GLN A 181 -7.92 4.50 10.08
N GLY A 182 -8.74 5.49 9.73
CA GLY A 182 -10.09 5.29 9.22
C GLY A 182 -10.11 4.54 7.88
N GLY A 183 -9.23 4.88 6.95
CA GLY A 183 -9.07 4.20 5.66
C GLY A 183 -8.78 2.72 5.82
N VAL A 184 -7.96 2.36 6.81
CA VAL A 184 -7.62 0.98 7.12
C VAL A 184 -8.76 0.27 7.86
N TYR A 185 -9.52 0.95 8.75
CA TYR A 185 -10.57 0.36 9.58
C TYR A 185 -11.76 -0.20 8.78
N GLN A 186 -12.05 0.35 7.62
CA GLN A 186 -13.12 -0.14 6.74
C GLN A 186 -12.85 -1.53 6.16
N GLY A 187 -11.66 -2.07 6.31
CA GLY A 187 -11.24 -3.38 5.82
C GLY A 187 -10.90 -4.38 6.89
N LYS A 188 -11.76 -4.81 7.80
CA LYS A 188 -11.58 -5.87 8.83
C LYS A 188 -10.29 -6.71 8.71
N GLY A 189 -9.25 -6.41 9.54
CA GLY A 189 -7.97 -7.13 9.57
C GLY A 189 -6.96 -6.53 10.56
N ARG A 190 -5.74 -7.08 10.67
CA ARG A 190 -4.62 -6.48 11.44
C ARG A 190 -4.08 -5.25 10.71
N TRP A 191 -3.70 -4.21 11.47
CA TRP A 191 -3.52 -2.84 11.02
C TRP A 191 -2.07 -2.39 11.08
N PHE A 192 -1.59 -1.70 10.07
CA PHE A 192 -0.29 -1.03 10.06
C PHE A 192 -0.46 0.38 9.51
N PHE A 193 0.03 1.37 10.26
CA PHE A 193 -0.10 2.79 9.95
C PHE A 193 1.26 3.39 9.69
N HIS A 194 1.36 4.29 8.74
CA HIS A 194 2.54 5.10 8.58
C HIS A 194 2.17 6.47 8.02
N CYS A 195 2.35 7.53 8.83
CA CYS A 195 2.35 8.90 8.36
C CYS A 195 3.79 9.24 7.94
N ILE A 196 3.97 9.79 6.74
CA ILE A 196 5.25 10.33 6.28
C ILE A 196 5.10 11.84 6.28
N GLY A 197 5.84 12.53 7.16
CA GLY A 197 6.07 13.96 7.13
C GLY A 197 7.10 14.33 6.08
#